data_22760266c61a0e6038f98379378b0435
#
_entry.id   22760266c61a0e6038f98379378b0435
#
_cell.length_a   1.000
_cell.length_b   1.000
_cell.length_c   1.000
_cell.angle_alpha   90.00
_cell.angle_beta   90.00
_cell.angle_gamma   90.00
#
_symmetry.space_group_name_H-M   'P 1'
#
loop_
_entity.id
_entity.type
_entity.pdbx_description
1 polymer ?
#
loop_
_entity_poly.entity_id
_entity_poly.type
_entity_poly.pdbx_seq_one_letter_code
_entity_poly.pdbx_strand_id
1 'polypeptide(L)'
;PNSPLATGPIPLKIGYDPAVLGSGGYSDIDVIIYRYADVYLSLAEALVMKPGASASNYTEALSYVNKVRARAKLKDLKMDDVNTQEKFIDCILTERSHEFWCENGQYRADLIRHDKFVQRAIDVTQTPYANKYKELYPLPLSVITDGKGQVKQNPGYDK
;
A
#
# COMPACT_ATOMS: atom_id res chain seq x y z
N PRO A 1 -29.71 2.30 1.75
CA PRO A 1 -29.30 0.98 2.19
C PRO A 1 -28.84 1.06 3.62
N ASN A 2 -29.73 0.62 4.52
CA ASN A 2 -29.51 0.66 5.96
C ASN A 2 -28.87 -0.66 6.41
N SER A 3 -27.65 -0.93 5.98
CA SER A 3 -26.88 -2.02 6.57
C SER A 3 -26.24 -1.51 7.87
N PRO A 4 -26.47 -2.12 9.02
CA PRO A 4 -25.80 -1.75 10.27
C PRO A 4 -24.28 -1.95 10.23
N LEU A 5 -23.75 -2.54 9.18
CA LEU A 5 -22.32 -2.74 8.92
C LEU A 5 -21.71 -1.63 8.04
N ALA A 6 -22.50 -0.73 7.45
CA ALA A 6 -22.01 0.33 6.58
C ALA A 6 -21.71 1.61 7.39
N THR A 7 -20.71 1.56 8.26
CA THR A 7 -20.28 2.70 9.09
C THR A 7 -19.12 3.50 8.50
N GLY A 8 -18.69 3.19 7.27
CA GLY A 8 -17.53 3.84 6.66
C GLY A 8 -17.69 4.07 5.15
N PRO A 9 -16.72 4.72 4.52
CA PRO A 9 -16.71 4.94 3.07
C PRO A 9 -16.62 3.62 2.31
N ILE A 10 -17.43 3.50 1.26
CA ILE A 10 -17.43 2.34 0.36
C ILE A 10 -16.58 2.68 -0.86
N PRO A 11 -15.59 1.84 -1.23
CA PRO A 11 -14.80 2.06 -2.43
C PRO A 11 -15.66 1.87 -3.69
N LEU A 12 -15.64 2.88 -4.58
CA LEU A 12 -16.32 2.82 -5.87
C LEU A 12 -15.33 2.66 -7.03
N LYS A 13 -14.09 2.30 -6.75
CA LYS A 13 -13.03 2.19 -7.77
C LYS A 13 -13.23 1.06 -8.74
N ILE A 14 -13.73 -0.08 -8.24
CA ILE A 14 -14.12 -1.21 -9.07
C ILE A 14 -15.58 -0.97 -9.42
N GLY A 15 -15.87 -0.76 -10.69
CA GLY A 15 -17.20 -0.53 -11.17
C GLY A 15 -18.11 -1.70 -10.82
N TYR A 16 -19.39 -1.42 -10.79
CA TYR A 16 -20.41 -2.45 -10.67
C TYR A 16 -20.79 -2.93 -12.07
N ASP A 17 -20.76 -4.24 -12.30
CA ASP A 17 -21.21 -4.84 -13.54
C ASP A 17 -22.72 -5.10 -13.47
N PRO A 18 -23.55 -4.32 -14.18
CA PRO A 18 -25.00 -4.50 -14.13
C PRO A 18 -25.46 -5.82 -14.76
N ALA A 19 -24.62 -6.49 -15.56
CA ALA A 19 -24.93 -7.78 -16.16
C ALA A 19 -24.87 -8.95 -15.14
N VAL A 20 -24.21 -8.74 -14.00
CA VAL A 20 -24.07 -9.78 -12.95
C VAL A 20 -25.31 -9.92 -12.07
N LEU A 21 -26.24 -8.97 -12.10
CA LEU A 21 -27.52 -9.07 -11.38
C LEU A 21 -28.31 -10.27 -11.86
N GLY A 22 -28.19 -11.39 -11.14
CA GLY A 22 -28.94 -12.61 -11.41
C GLY A 22 -28.19 -13.72 -12.15
N SER A 23 -26.91 -13.54 -12.50
CA SER A 23 -26.13 -14.48 -13.32
C SER A 23 -25.15 -15.39 -12.58
N GLY A 24 -25.33 -15.60 -11.28
CA GLY A 24 -24.52 -16.59 -10.55
C GLY A 24 -23.10 -16.15 -10.15
N GLY A 25 -22.77 -14.86 -10.26
CA GLY A 25 -21.57 -14.32 -9.59
C GLY A 25 -20.31 -14.15 -10.47
N TYR A 26 -20.42 -14.29 -11.77
CA TYR A 26 -19.31 -13.98 -12.70
C TYR A 26 -19.44 -12.57 -13.22
N SER A 27 -18.33 -11.82 -13.22
CA SER A 27 -18.26 -10.45 -13.73
C SER A 27 -17.22 -10.36 -14.83
N ASP A 28 -17.52 -9.63 -15.90
CA ASP A 28 -16.61 -9.34 -17.01
C ASP A 28 -15.71 -8.11 -16.72
N ILE A 29 -15.77 -7.57 -15.49
CA ILE A 29 -14.91 -6.45 -15.10
C ILE A 29 -13.48 -6.93 -14.89
N ASP A 30 -12.55 -6.28 -15.57
CA ASP A 30 -11.14 -6.56 -15.47
C ASP A 30 -10.60 -6.27 -14.06
N VAL A 31 -9.79 -7.19 -13.52
CA VAL A 31 -9.02 -6.96 -12.31
C VAL A 31 -7.75 -6.20 -12.67
N ILE A 32 -7.66 -4.97 -12.20
CA ILE A 32 -6.49 -4.12 -12.43
C ILE A 32 -5.33 -4.61 -11.55
N ILE A 33 -4.25 -5.10 -12.20
CA ILE A 33 -3.04 -5.55 -11.49
C ILE A 33 -2.09 -4.38 -11.26
N TYR A 34 -1.84 -3.56 -12.30
CA TYR A 34 -1.00 -2.37 -12.24
C TYR A 34 -1.66 -1.20 -12.96
N ARG A 35 -1.41 0.01 -12.45
CA ARG A 35 -1.86 1.26 -13.09
C ARG A 35 -0.68 2.21 -13.30
N TYR A 36 -0.83 3.12 -14.21
CA TYR A 36 0.23 4.08 -14.55
C TYR A 36 0.63 4.97 -13.35
N ALA A 37 -0.27 5.18 -12.40
CA ALA A 37 0.03 5.84 -11.14
C ALA A 37 1.10 5.09 -10.32
N ASP A 38 1.09 3.74 -10.36
CA ASP A 38 2.12 2.94 -9.70
C ASP A 38 3.50 3.15 -10.33
N VAL A 39 3.55 3.23 -11.66
CA VAL A 39 4.80 3.54 -12.38
C VAL A 39 5.35 4.91 -11.96
N TYR A 40 4.51 5.94 -11.88
CA TYR A 40 4.93 7.27 -11.47
C TYR A 40 5.47 7.29 -10.03
N LEU A 41 4.74 6.71 -9.09
CA LEU A 41 5.15 6.72 -7.69
C LEU A 41 6.38 5.84 -7.44
N SER A 42 6.50 4.70 -8.14
CA SER A 42 7.70 3.85 -8.08
C SER A 42 8.93 4.53 -8.69
N LEU A 43 8.76 5.26 -9.80
CA LEU A 43 9.84 6.03 -10.40
C LEU A 43 10.27 7.19 -9.50
N ALA A 44 9.31 7.90 -8.89
CA ALA A 44 9.62 8.96 -7.92
C ALA A 44 10.43 8.39 -6.74
N GLU A 45 10.04 7.24 -6.22
CA GLU A 45 10.76 6.58 -5.15
C GLU A 45 12.18 6.18 -5.57
N ALA A 46 12.32 5.54 -6.73
CA ALA A 46 13.63 5.12 -7.24
C ALA A 46 14.59 6.30 -7.42
N LEU A 47 14.10 7.45 -7.90
CA LEU A 47 14.89 8.66 -8.05
C LEU A 47 15.38 9.21 -6.70
N VAL A 48 14.54 9.20 -5.67
CA VAL A 48 14.86 9.69 -4.33
C VAL A 48 15.77 8.71 -3.57
N MET A 49 15.58 7.42 -3.78
CA MET A 49 16.37 6.36 -3.13
C MET A 49 17.70 6.07 -3.83
N LYS A 50 17.93 6.62 -5.01
CA LYS A 50 19.18 6.46 -5.74
C LYS A 50 20.37 6.94 -4.90
N PRO A 51 21.46 6.15 -4.74
CA PRO A 51 22.67 6.60 -4.09
C PRO A 51 23.21 7.88 -4.73
N GLY A 52 23.45 8.92 -3.92
CA GLY A 52 23.89 10.22 -4.42
C GLY A 52 22.82 11.00 -5.19
N ALA A 53 21.54 10.78 -4.88
CA ALA A 53 20.45 11.53 -5.52
C ALA A 53 20.66 13.04 -5.43
N SER A 54 20.61 13.71 -6.58
CA SER A 54 20.81 15.14 -6.72
C SER A 54 19.51 15.94 -6.55
N ALA A 55 19.62 17.24 -6.43
CA ALA A 55 18.45 18.14 -6.40
C ALA A 55 17.56 17.97 -7.65
N SER A 56 18.16 17.68 -8.82
CA SER A 56 17.37 17.40 -10.04
C SER A 56 16.56 16.11 -9.93
N ASN A 57 17.09 15.06 -9.28
CA ASN A 57 16.35 13.82 -9.05
C ASN A 57 15.13 14.08 -8.14
N TYR A 58 15.28 14.87 -7.10
CA TYR A 58 14.17 15.27 -6.23
C TYR A 58 13.12 16.10 -6.97
N THR A 59 13.54 17.05 -7.81
CA THR A 59 12.62 17.86 -8.62
C THR A 59 11.83 16.98 -9.60
N GLU A 60 12.50 16.05 -10.27
CA GLU A 60 11.88 15.10 -11.19
C GLU A 60 10.92 14.17 -10.45
N ALA A 61 11.34 13.60 -9.32
CA ALA A 61 10.49 12.75 -8.46
C ALA A 61 9.21 13.48 -8.03
N LEU A 62 9.33 14.74 -7.60
CA LEU A 62 8.20 15.57 -7.20
C LEU A 62 7.23 15.81 -8.35
N SER A 63 7.73 15.94 -9.58
CA SER A 63 6.88 16.10 -10.77
C SER A 63 6.00 14.88 -11.00
N TYR A 64 6.51 13.67 -10.75
CA TYR A 64 5.72 12.43 -10.88
C TYR A 64 4.66 12.30 -9.78
N VAL A 65 5.00 12.64 -8.53
CA VAL A 65 4.02 12.69 -7.43
C VAL A 65 2.90 13.67 -7.76
N ASN A 66 3.25 14.88 -8.23
CA ASN A 66 2.27 15.91 -8.57
C ASN A 66 1.38 15.53 -9.75
N LYS A 67 1.83 14.71 -10.71
CA LYS A 67 0.97 14.16 -11.75
C LYS A 67 -0.17 13.30 -11.18
N VAL A 68 0.13 12.48 -10.18
CA VAL A 68 -0.90 11.67 -9.50
C VAL A 68 -1.86 12.56 -8.73
N ARG A 69 -1.35 13.56 -8.01
CA ARG A 69 -2.14 14.53 -7.26
C ARG A 69 -3.04 15.38 -8.16
N ALA A 70 -2.53 15.84 -9.29
CA ALA A 70 -3.29 16.63 -10.26
C ALA A 70 -4.50 15.87 -10.82
N ARG A 71 -4.34 14.56 -11.11
CA ARG A 71 -5.46 13.70 -11.50
C ARG A 71 -6.55 13.65 -10.41
N ALA A 72 -6.15 13.60 -9.14
CA ALA A 72 -7.06 13.63 -8.00
C ALA A 72 -7.56 15.04 -7.65
N LYS A 73 -7.22 16.07 -8.45
CA LYS A 73 -7.54 17.48 -8.21
C LYS A 73 -7.02 18.01 -6.87
N LEU A 74 -5.91 17.44 -6.41
CA LEU A 74 -5.22 17.90 -5.21
C LEU A 74 -4.18 18.97 -5.59
N LYS A 75 -3.89 19.83 -4.62
CA LYS A 75 -2.87 20.87 -4.76
C LYS A 75 -1.47 20.26 -4.89
N ASP A 76 -0.66 20.83 -5.75
CA ASP A 76 0.73 20.42 -5.91
C ASP A 76 1.52 20.59 -4.61
N LEU A 77 2.40 19.63 -4.33
CA LEU A 77 3.41 19.73 -3.30
C LEU A 77 4.59 20.56 -3.81
N LYS A 78 5.24 21.24 -2.88
CA LYS A 78 6.48 22.01 -3.13
C LYS A 78 7.67 21.26 -2.56
N MET A 79 8.87 21.61 -3.00
CA MET A 79 10.12 21.03 -2.49
C MET A 79 10.29 21.22 -0.98
N ASP A 80 9.81 22.33 -0.43
CA ASP A 80 9.86 22.57 1.02
C ASP A 80 9.04 21.56 1.83
N ASP A 81 7.98 20.99 1.23
CA ASP A 81 7.13 19.99 1.87
C ASP A 81 7.86 18.64 2.02
N VAL A 82 8.83 18.38 1.13
CA VAL A 82 9.52 17.08 0.98
C VAL A 82 11.06 17.25 0.97
N ASN A 83 11.58 18.17 1.76
CA ASN A 83 12.96 18.64 1.73
C ASN A 83 14.03 17.65 2.25
N THR A 84 13.63 16.47 2.70
CA THR A 84 14.53 15.35 3.08
C THR A 84 14.07 14.06 2.41
N GLN A 85 15.02 13.12 2.24
CA GLN A 85 14.70 11.80 1.68
C GLN A 85 13.58 11.11 2.48
N GLU A 86 13.67 11.16 3.82
CA GLU A 86 12.67 10.55 4.69
C GLU A 86 11.28 11.15 4.48
N LYS A 87 11.16 12.48 4.51
CA LYS A 87 9.88 13.17 4.26
C LYS A 87 9.34 12.88 2.86
N PHE A 88 10.24 12.77 1.88
CA PHE A 88 9.82 12.44 0.52
C PHE A 88 9.26 11.02 0.44
N ILE A 89 9.92 10.04 1.06
CA ILE A 89 9.43 8.67 1.14
C ILE A 89 8.10 8.60 1.90
N ASP A 90 7.95 9.30 3.02
CA ASP A 90 6.68 9.38 3.75
C ASP A 90 5.56 9.98 2.90
N CYS A 91 5.88 10.99 2.10
CA CYS A 91 4.95 11.55 1.13
C CYS A 91 4.54 10.51 0.07
N ILE A 92 5.50 9.81 -0.54
CA ILE A 92 5.21 8.78 -1.55
C ILE A 92 4.34 7.66 -0.93
N LEU A 93 4.67 7.18 0.25
CA LEU A 93 3.89 6.16 0.95
C LEU A 93 2.45 6.63 1.25
N THR A 94 2.30 7.90 1.60
CA THR A 94 0.99 8.52 1.82
C THR A 94 0.18 8.60 0.53
N GLU A 95 0.79 9.07 -0.57
CA GLU A 95 0.12 9.11 -1.88
C GLU A 95 -0.25 7.70 -2.36
N ARG A 96 0.65 6.70 -2.18
CA ARG A 96 0.35 5.31 -2.51
C ARG A 96 -0.81 4.76 -1.70
N SER A 97 -0.90 5.09 -0.41
CA SER A 97 -2.01 4.64 0.45
C SER A 97 -3.37 5.21 0.00
N HIS A 98 -3.40 6.45 -0.47
CA HIS A 98 -4.60 7.08 -0.98
C HIS A 98 -4.95 6.58 -2.39
N GLU A 99 -3.94 6.52 -3.27
CA GLU A 99 -4.12 6.14 -4.67
C GLU A 99 -4.52 4.67 -4.84
N PHE A 100 -3.98 3.76 -4.01
CA PHE A 100 -4.22 2.31 -4.10
C PHE A 100 -5.09 1.76 -2.98
N TRP A 101 -5.85 2.63 -2.31
CA TRP A 101 -6.80 2.20 -1.30
C TRP A 101 -7.81 1.19 -1.88
N CYS A 102 -7.94 0.04 -1.22
CA CYS A 102 -8.75 -1.11 -1.68
C CYS A 102 -8.28 -1.74 -3.01
N GLU A 103 -7.02 -1.53 -3.39
CA GLU A 103 -6.39 -2.22 -4.51
C GLU A 103 -5.26 -3.12 -4.00
N ASN A 104 -4.95 -4.19 -4.68
CA ASN A 104 -3.81 -5.15 -4.64
C ASN A 104 -2.99 -5.34 -3.34
N GLY A 105 -3.34 -4.71 -2.21
CA GLY A 105 -2.63 -4.88 -0.93
C GLY A 105 -1.17 -4.42 -0.90
N GLN A 106 -0.70 -3.68 -1.90
CA GLN A 106 0.71 -3.26 -2.05
C GLN A 106 1.19 -2.40 -0.89
N TYR A 107 0.31 -1.62 -0.26
CA TYR A 107 0.67 -0.69 0.82
C TYR A 107 1.36 -1.37 2.00
N ARG A 108 0.96 -2.60 2.35
CA ARG A 108 1.64 -3.37 3.39
C ARG A 108 3.08 -3.69 3.02
N ALA A 109 3.33 -4.13 1.77
CA ALA A 109 4.67 -4.41 1.27
C ALA A 109 5.52 -3.13 1.23
N ASP A 110 4.94 -2.00 0.82
CA ASP A 110 5.59 -0.70 0.82
C ASP A 110 6.06 -0.29 2.22
N LEU A 111 5.21 -0.45 3.23
CA LEU A 111 5.56 -0.15 4.61
C LEU A 111 6.67 -1.06 5.16
N ILE A 112 6.63 -2.36 4.83
CA ILE A 112 7.64 -3.33 5.28
C ILE A 112 9.01 -2.99 4.67
N ARG A 113 9.11 -2.77 3.36
CA ARG A 113 10.38 -2.48 2.70
C ARG A 113 11.01 -1.14 3.10
N HIS A 114 10.22 -0.24 3.70
CA HIS A 114 10.69 1.03 4.28
C HIS A 114 10.81 1.00 5.81
N ASP A 115 10.67 -0.17 6.44
CA ASP A 115 10.72 -0.37 7.91
C ASP A 115 9.70 0.52 8.68
N LYS A 116 8.57 0.82 8.05
CA LYS A 116 7.51 1.70 8.60
C LYS A 116 6.24 0.95 9.00
N PHE A 117 6.22 -0.38 8.82
CA PHE A 117 5.00 -1.18 9.05
C PHE A 117 4.54 -1.14 10.50
N VAL A 118 5.45 -1.36 11.45
CA VAL A 118 5.13 -1.38 12.89
C VAL A 118 4.67 -0.01 13.36
N GLN A 119 5.44 1.04 13.03
CA GLN A 119 5.12 2.40 13.47
C GLN A 119 3.76 2.85 12.90
N ARG A 120 3.52 2.61 11.62
CA ARG A 120 2.24 2.98 10.99
C ARG A 120 1.05 2.24 11.60
N ALA A 121 1.23 0.97 11.95
CA ALA A 121 0.18 0.20 12.64
C ALA A 121 -0.13 0.79 14.03
N ILE A 122 0.89 1.20 14.78
CA ILE A 122 0.71 1.88 16.08
C ILE A 122 -0.04 3.20 15.90
N ASP A 123 0.39 4.04 14.96
CA ASP A 123 -0.17 5.37 14.72
C ASP A 123 -1.66 5.32 14.35
N VAL A 124 -2.04 4.33 13.53
CA VAL A 124 -3.42 4.21 13.03
C VAL A 124 -4.33 3.49 14.02
N THR A 125 -3.84 2.41 14.64
CA THR A 125 -4.70 1.54 15.47
C THR A 125 -4.54 1.79 16.96
N GLN A 126 -3.51 2.56 17.35
CA GLN A 126 -3.12 2.79 18.76
C GLN A 126 -2.96 1.48 19.54
N THR A 127 -2.66 0.38 18.85
CA THR A 127 -2.54 -0.95 19.44
C THR A 127 -1.11 -1.22 19.88
N PRO A 128 -0.89 -1.69 21.12
CA PRO A 128 0.42 -2.14 21.56
C PRO A 128 0.85 -3.47 20.94
N TYR A 129 -0.03 -4.10 20.16
CA TYR A 129 0.21 -5.41 19.54
C TYR A 129 0.92 -5.34 18.19
N ALA A 130 1.22 -4.15 17.67
CA ALA A 130 2.06 -4.02 16.49
C ALA A 130 3.49 -4.45 16.85
N ASN A 131 4.00 -5.46 16.14
CA ASN A 131 5.31 -6.03 16.40
C ASN A 131 5.97 -6.46 15.08
N LYS A 132 7.31 -6.36 15.03
CA LYS A 132 8.09 -6.63 13.82
C LYS A 132 7.91 -8.04 13.27
N TYR A 133 7.69 -9.04 14.10
CA TYR A 133 7.43 -10.40 13.62
C TYR A 133 6.19 -10.50 12.73
N LYS A 134 5.23 -9.56 12.85
CA LYS A 134 4.02 -9.50 12.02
C LYS A 134 4.27 -9.02 10.60
N GLU A 135 5.48 -8.64 10.26
CA GLU A 135 5.89 -8.41 8.87
C GLU A 135 5.87 -9.70 8.05
N LEU A 136 6.02 -10.84 8.71
CA LEU A 136 5.78 -12.16 8.13
C LEU A 136 4.39 -12.67 8.53
N TYR A 137 3.76 -13.43 7.67
CA TYR A 137 2.55 -14.17 8.03
C TYR A 137 2.91 -15.47 8.73
N PRO A 138 2.03 -15.99 9.64
CA PRO A 138 2.22 -17.34 10.16
C PRO A 138 2.09 -18.34 9.03
N LEU A 139 2.88 -19.41 9.10
CA LEU A 139 2.71 -20.55 8.22
C LEU A 139 1.43 -21.30 8.60
N PRO A 140 0.62 -21.76 7.64
CA PRO A 140 -0.54 -22.59 7.93
C PRO A 140 -0.16 -23.84 8.71
N LEU A 141 -1.01 -24.24 9.65
CA LEU A 141 -0.75 -25.41 10.49
C LEU A 141 -0.56 -26.70 9.65
N SER A 142 -1.29 -26.83 8.55
CA SER A 142 -1.12 -27.94 7.62
C SER A 142 0.31 -28.05 7.08
N VAL A 143 0.89 -26.93 6.67
CA VAL A 143 2.28 -26.89 6.15
C VAL A 143 3.28 -27.36 7.22
N ILE A 144 3.08 -26.96 8.48
CA ILE A 144 3.95 -27.37 9.58
C ILE A 144 3.77 -28.87 9.89
N THR A 145 2.53 -29.34 9.92
CA THR A 145 2.22 -30.76 10.18
C THR A 145 2.76 -31.65 9.08
N ASP A 146 2.53 -31.30 7.82
CA ASP A 146 2.99 -32.05 6.65
C ASP A 146 4.51 -32.03 6.52
N GLY A 147 5.14 -31.00 7.05
CA GLY A 147 6.60 -30.85 7.10
C GLY A 147 7.31 -31.79 8.08
N LYS A 148 6.58 -32.62 8.84
CA LYS A 148 7.13 -33.67 9.73
C LYS A 148 8.30 -33.21 10.60
N GLY A 149 8.22 -31.99 11.15
CA GLY A 149 9.26 -31.39 12.01
C GLY A 149 10.41 -30.70 11.27
N GLN A 150 10.44 -30.76 9.93
CA GLN A 150 11.44 -30.02 9.13
C GLN A 150 11.04 -28.55 8.87
N VAL A 151 9.74 -28.27 8.91
CA VAL A 151 9.21 -26.90 8.76
C VAL A 151 8.89 -26.33 10.13
N LYS A 152 9.52 -25.21 10.46
CA LYS A 152 9.27 -24.46 11.69
C LYS A 152 8.43 -23.23 11.41
N GLN A 153 7.61 -22.84 12.37
CA GLN A 153 6.82 -21.61 12.30
C GLN A 153 7.73 -20.39 12.25
N ASN A 154 7.23 -19.32 11.62
CA ASN A 154 7.90 -18.03 11.66
C ASN A 154 8.05 -17.52 13.09
N PRO A 155 9.16 -16.81 13.41
CA PRO A 155 9.40 -16.28 14.77
C PRO A 155 8.23 -15.47 15.29
N GLY A 156 7.89 -15.64 16.58
CA GLY A 156 6.79 -14.94 17.24
C GLY A 156 5.41 -15.60 17.13
N TYR A 157 5.29 -16.69 16.37
CA TYR A 157 4.07 -17.48 16.21
C TYR A 157 4.18 -18.89 16.85
N ASP A 158 5.26 -19.14 17.58
CA ASP A 158 5.59 -20.44 18.20
C ASP A 158 4.78 -20.73 19.49
N LYS A 159 3.65 -20.03 19.70
CA LYS A 159 2.83 -20.14 20.91
C LYS A 159 1.63 -21.02 20.73
#